data_1ef87fdd9e8e7584b15e4cb5b583488a
#
_entry.id   1ef87fdd9e8e7584b15e4cb5b583488a
#
_cell.length_a   1.000
_cell.length_b   1.000
_cell.length_c   1.000
_cell.angle_alpha   90.00
_cell.angle_beta   90.00
_cell.angle_gamma   90.00
#
_symmetry.space_group_name_H-M   'P 1'
#
loop_
_entity.id
_entity.type
_entity.pdbx_description
1 polymer ?
#
loop_
_entity_poly.entity_id
_entity_poly.type
_entity_poly.pdbx_seq_one_letter_code
_entity_poly.pdbx_strand_id
1 'polypeptide(L)'
;IGHHLNIPIVPIENVIKGNADYFRLKTSRPINTSPEKPSILVVDDTSWSGHTIRETRELLKNHSHLNIKYGALYCSQTQSNLLDTNYQVFPSFFHTFEWNFARDIISKHCLFDMDGVLCENCQDDSVESKYLEFIREVKPLYLPKYKVKKIVTARMEKYREETEEWLSR
;
A
#
# COMPACT_ATOMS: atom_id res chain seq x y z
N ILE A 1 -1.26 7.21 11.21
CA ILE A 1 -0.65 7.11 12.56
C ILE A 1 -0.03 8.46 12.94
N GLY A 2 0.87 9.04 12.15
CA GLY A 2 1.57 10.29 12.48
C GLY A 2 0.60 11.43 12.82
N HIS A 3 -0.44 11.63 12.02
CA HIS A 3 -1.46 12.66 12.30
C HIS A 3 -2.19 12.44 13.64
N HIS A 4 -2.54 11.19 13.98
CA HIS A 4 -3.22 10.87 15.23
C HIS A 4 -2.32 11.06 16.45
N LEU A 5 -1.03 10.79 16.29
CA LEU A 5 -0.04 10.95 17.37
C LEU A 5 0.58 12.35 17.42
N ASN A 6 0.21 13.22 16.49
CA ASN A 6 0.81 14.55 16.34
C ASN A 6 2.35 14.48 16.16
N ILE A 7 2.82 13.49 15.41
CA ILE A 7 4.22 13.26 15.08
C ILE A 7 4.48 13.66 13.63
N PRO A 8 5.54 14.41 13.33
CA PRO A 8 5.90 14.74 11.96
C PRO A 8 6.16 13.50 11.13
N ILE A 9 5.62 13.47 9.90
CA ILE A 9 5.94 12.46 8.90
C ILE A 9 6.72 13.16 7.81
N VAL A 10 7.92 12.68 7.52
CA VAL A 10 8.81 13.27 6.54
C VAL A 10 9.34 12.22 5.57
N PRO A 11 9.45 12.51 4.27
CA PRO A 11 10.15 11.66 3.33
C PRO A 11 11.63 11.54 3.73
N ILE A 12 12.21 10.36 3.49
CA ILE A 12 13.60 10.07 3.86
C ILE A 12 14.59 11.00 3.17
N GLU A 13 14.31 11.44 1.95
CA GLU A 13 15.14 12.38 1.19
C GLU A 13 15.32 13.71 1.92
N ASN A 14 14.33 14.12 2.68
CA ASN A 14 14.40 15.36 3.47
C ASN A 14 15.29 15.19 4.69
N VAL A 15 15.30 14.00 5.28
CA VAL A 15 16.23 13.66 6.37
C VAL A 15 17.67 13.70 5.86
N ILE A 16 17.92 13.05 4.71
CA ILE A 16 19.24 13.00 4.06
C ILE A 16 19.74 14.41 3.72
N LYS A 17 18.87 15.30 3.23
CA LYS A 17 19.21 16.69 2.89
C LYS A 17 19.40 17.60 4.11
N GLY A 18 19.17 17.12 5.32
CA GLY A 18 19.31 17.89 6.55
C GLY A 18 18.29 19.03 6.69
N ASN A 19 17.14 18.92 6.02
CA ASN A 19 16.09 19.95 6.09
C ASN A 19 15.41 19.91 7.46
N ALA A 20 15.98 20.61 8.44
CA ALA A 20 15.51 20.68 9.82
C ALA A 20 14.06 21.20 9.96
N ASP A 21 13.60 21.99 9.00
CA ASP A 21 12.25 22.56 9.04
C ASP A 21 11.12 21.51 8.91
N TYR A 22 11.41 20.33 8.37
CA TYR A 22 10.46 19.23 8.31
C TYR A 22 10.20 18.57 9.67
N PHE A 23 11.10 18.72 10.62
CA PHE A 23 10.91 18.22 11.98
C PHE A 23 10.00 19.12 12.83
N ARG A 24 9.65 20.31 12.30
CA ARG A 24 8.71 21.21 12.95
C ARG A 24 7.32 21.01 12.40
N LEU A 25 6.46 20.38 13.19
CA LEU A 25 5.03 20.45 12.93
C LEU A 25 4.61 21.93 13.04
N LYS A 26 3.89 22.42 12.04
CA LYS A 26 3.14 23.70 12.15
C LYS A 26 1.95 23.49 13.11
N THR A 27 2.22 23.09 14.34
CA THR A 27 1.21 22.91 15.37
C THR A 27 1.41 23.94 16.46
N SER A 28 0.31 24.33 17.07
CA SER A 28 0.32 25.28 18.20
C SER A 28 0.90 24.68 19.50
N ARG A 29 1.35 23.43 19.48
CA ARG A 29 1.99 22.79 20.63
C ARG A 29 3.51 22.77 20.43
N PRO A 30 4.29 23.32 21.36
CA PRO A 30 5.73 23.17 21.32
C PRO A 30 6.08 21.69 21.46
N ILE A 31 6.80 21.16 20.46
CA ILE A 31 7.47 19.87 20.63
C ILE A 31 8.58 20.13 21.64
N ASN A 32 8.54 19.43 22.76
CA ASN A 32 9.64 19.43 23.71
C ASN A 32 10.83 18.75 23.02
N THR A 33 11.59 19.52 22.26
CA THR A 33 12.89 19.08 21.74
C THR A 33 13.84 19.14 22.91
N SER A 34 14.01 18.01 23.59
CA SER A 34 15.16 17.79 24.44
C SER A 34 16.43 18.13 23.64
N PRO A 35 17.46 18.73 24.24
CA PRO A 35 18.77 18.94 23.61
C PRO A 35 19.46 17.63 23.19
N GLU A 36 18.90 16.49 23.56
CA GLU A 36 19.33 15.18 23.14
C GLU A 36 19.05 14.93 21.65
N LYS A 37 19.81 14.02 21.05
CA LYS A 37 19.73 13.64 19.63
C LYS A 37 18.28 13.41 19.21
N PRO A 38 17.82 14.05 18.12
CA PRO A 38 16.49 13.80 17.59
C PRO A 38 16.30 12.31 17.30
N SER A 39 15.18 11.75 17.76
CA SER A 39 14.83 10.35 17.51
C SER A 39 13.93 10.26 16.28
N ILE A 40 14.31 9.39 15.36
CA ILE A 40 13.59 9.13 14.11
C ILE A 40 13.22 7.66 14.07
N LEU A 41 11.96 7.37 13.75
CA LEU A 41 11.51 6.04 13.39
C LEU A 41 11.29 5.98 11.88
N VAL A 42 12.12 5.22 11.18
CA VAL A 42 11.92 4.85 9.78
C VAL A 42 10.89 3.72 9.74
N VAL A 43 9.79 3.92 9.02
CA VAL A 43 8.69 2.94 8.96
C VAL A 43 8.46 2.52 7.52
N ASP A 44 8.35 1.20 7.32
CA ASP A 44 7.88 0.57 6.09
C ASP A 44 6.57 -0.17 6.37
N ASP A 45 5.73 -0.39 5.38
CA ASP A 45 4.55 -1.24 5.52
C ASP A 45 4.97 -2.71 5.61
N THR A 46 5.97 -3.11 4.83
CA THR A 46 6.43 -4.49 4.76
C THR A 46 7.92 -4.63 4.54
N SER A 47 8.61 -5.30 5.44
CA SER A 47 10.00 -5.72 5.25
C SER A 47 10.07 -7.22 4.92
N TRP A 48 9.98 -7.53 3.62
CA TRP A 48 9.99 -8.91 3.15
C TRP A 48 11.40 -9.46 2.95
N SER A 49 12.18 -8.84 2.06
CA SER A 49 13.59 -9.20 1.80
C SER A 49 14.56 -8.42 2.68
N GLY A 50 14.09 -7.40 3.36
CA GLY A 50 14.91 -6.45 4.12
C GLY A 50 15.77 -5.54 3.25
N HIS A 51 15.58 -5.54 1.92
CA HIS A 51 16.39 -4.74 0.99
C HIS A 51 16.25 -3.24 1.29
N THR A 52 15.04 -2.73 1.31
CA THR A 52 14.73 -1.32 1.61
C THR A 52 15.32 -0.88 2.94
N ILE A 53 15.21 -1.69 3.98
CA ILE A 53 15.74 -1.38 5.30
C ILE A 53 17.27 -1.31 5.28
N ARG A 54 17.94 -2.23 4.57
CA ARG A 54 19.42 -2.20 4.43
C ARG A 54 19.88 -0.99 3.63
N GLU A 55 19.24 -0.69 2.50
CA GLU A 55 19.55 0.52 1.72
C GLU A 55 19.37 1.78 2.56
N THR A 56 18.25 1.88 3.28
CA THR A 56 17.98 3.03 4.14
C THR A 56 19.01 3.18 5.25
N ARG A 57 19.46 2.08 5.84
CA ARG A 57 20.55 2.11 6.84
C ARG A 57 21.84 2.64 6.23
N GLU A 58 22.19 2.23 5.01
CA GLU A 58 23.37 2.74 4.31
C GLU A 58 23.26 4.24 4.00
N LEU A 59 22.11 4.69 3.52
CA LEU A 59 21.87 6.11 3.24
C LEU A 59 22.00 6.98 4.50
N LEU A 60 21.57 6.46 5.64
CA LEU A 60 21.55 7.23 6.90
C LEU A 60 22.77 6.99 7.79
N LYS A 61 23.73 6.15 7.41
CA LYS A 61 24.90 5.80 8.26
C LYS A 61 25.73 6.99 8.72
N ASN A 62 25.81 8.04 7.91
CA ASN A 62 26.57 9.24 8.23
C ASN A 62 25.81 10.24 9.11
N HIS A 63 24.56 9.94 9.50
CA HIS A 63 23.72 10.80 10.32
C HIS A 63 23.80 10.41 11.81
N SER A 64 25.02 10.27 12.34
CA SER A 64 25.28 9.83 13.72
C SER A 64 24.74 10.78 14.80
N HIS A 65 24.36 12.00 14.42
CA HIS A 65 23.67 12.96 15.27
C HIS A 65 22.21 12.64 15.51
N LEU A 66 21.64 11.69 14.76
CA LEU A 66 20.26 11.21 14.90
C LEU A 66 20.24 9.88 15.65
N ASN A 67 19.19 9.66 16.45
CA ASN A 67 18.86 8.37 17.01
C ASN A 67 17.84 7.70 16.08
N ILE A 68 18.29 6.78 15.23
CA ILE A 68 17.46 6.19 14.19
C ILE A 68 17.07 4.78 14.57
N LYS A 69 15.76 4.52 14.56
CA LYS A 69 15.16 3.20 14.71
C LYS A 69 14.42 2.82 13.43
N TYR A 70 14.30 1.51 13.21
CA TYR A 70 13.67 0.96 12.02
C TYR A 70 12.50 0.06 12.41
N GLY A 71 11.36 0.27 11.79
CA GLY A 71 10.15 -0.49 12.06
C GLY A 71 9.44 -0.89 10.78
N ALA A 72 8.70 -1.99 10.83
CA ALA A 72 7.75 -2.35 9.79
C ALA A 72 6.45 -2.84 10.42
N LEU A 73 5.32 -2.63 9.74
CA LEU A 73 4.06 -3.23 10.19
C LEU A 73 4.15 -4.75 10.05
N TYR A 74 4.64 -5.22 8.93
CA TYR A 74 4.77 -6.64 8.63
C TYR A 74 6.19 -6.97 8.22
N CYS A 75 6.69 -8.14 8.64
CA CYS A 75 8.00 -8.61 8.21
C CYS A 75 8.02 -10.12 8.02
N SER A 76 8.96 -10.61 7.23
CA SER A 76 9.25 -12.04 7.18
C SER A 76 10.00 -12.47 8.42
N GLN A 77 9.87 -13.73 8.80
CA GLN A 77 10.56 -14.30 9.96
C GLN A 77 12.08 -14.13 9.88
N THR A 78 12.65 -14.24 8.68
CA THR A 78 14.09 -14.11 8.44
C THR A 78 14.61 -12.68 8.56
N GLN A 79 13.74 -11.68 8.50
CA GLN A 79 14.11 -10.27 8.50
C GLN A 79 13.71 -9.53 9.78
N SER A 80 13.03 -10.19 10.71
CA SER A 80 12.56 -9.57 11.96
C SER A 80 13.70 -8.97 12.78
N ASN A 81 14.88 -9.58 12.74
CA ASN A 81 16.08 -9.12 13.46
C ASN A 81 16.75 -7.86 12.83
N LEU A 82 16.34 -7.45 11.64
CA LEU A 82 16.78 -6.19 11.04
C LEU A 82 15.99 -4.97 11.55
N LEU A 83 14.92 -5.21 12.28
CA LEU A 83 14.00 -4.19 12.76
C LEU A 83 14.14 -4.00 14.27
N ASP A 84 14.03 -2.75 14.72
CA ASP A 84 13.92 -2.43 16.14
C ASP A 84 12.50 -2.69 16.65
N THR A 85 11.51 -2.66 15.75
CA THR A 85 10.11 -2.98 16.08
C THR A 85 9.34 -3.48 14.84
N ASN A 86 8.40 -4.38 15.06
CA ASN A 86 7.44 -4.84 14.06
C ASN A 86 6.10 -5.13 14.73
N TYR A 87 5.02 -5.10 13.94
CA TYR A 87 3.69 -5.45 14.42
C TYR A 87 3.43 -6.95 14.29
N GLN A 88 3.71 -7.53 13.12
CA GLN A 88 3.46 -8.94 12.88
C GLN A 88 4.52 -9.57 11.97
N VAL A 89 4.91 -10.79 12.34
CA VAL A 89 5.82 -11.63 11.54
C VAL A 89 5.01 -12.64 10.77
N PHE A 90 5.23 -12.70 9.45
CA PHE A 90 4.58 -13.66 8.58
C PHE A 90 5.49 -14.84 8.24
N PRO A 91 4.99 -16.08 8.36
CA PRO A 91 5.75 -17.27 8.00
C PRO A 91 5.81 -17.54 6.50
N SER A 92 4.92 -16.96 5.69
CA SER A 92 4.73 -17.30 4.26
C SER A 92 4.96 -16.13 3.30
N PHE A 93 5.18 -16.48 2.03
CA PHE A 93 5.61 -15.58 0.95
C PHE A 93 4.54 -14.65 0.40
N PHE A 94 3.26 -14.90 0.64
CA PHE A 94 2.19 -14.13 0.03
C PHE A 94 1.43 -13.33 1.06
N HIS A 95 1.58 -12.03 0.98
CA HIS A 95 0.65 -11.08 1.57
C HIS A 95 0.34 -10.01 0.53
N THR A 96 -0.88 -9.55 0.56
CA THR A 96 -1.40 -8.53 -0.35
C THR A 96 -2.26 -7.59 0.46
N PHE A 97 -2.07 -6.32 0.25
CA PHE A 97 -2.90 -5.28 0.84
C PHE A 97 -3.90 -4.78 -0.19
N GLU A 98 -5.01 -4.26 0.27
CA GLU A 98 -6.03 -3.66 -0.59
C GLU A 98 -5.43 -2.65 -1.58
N TRP A 99 -4.48 -1.83 -1.13
CA TRP A 99 -3.86 -0.80 -1.99
C TRP A 99 -2.81 -1.31 -2.99
N ASN A 100 -2.39 -2.57 -2.88
CA ASN A 100 -1.35 -3.12 -3.76
C ASN A 100 -1.70 -4.47 -4.40
N PHE A 101 -2.96 -4.91 -4.28
CA PHE A 101 -3.37 -6.21 -4.81
C PHE A 101 -3.21 -6.31 -6.34
N ALA A 102 -3.34 -5.18 -7.06
CA ALA A 102 -3.20 -5.10 -8.52
C ALA A 102 -1.79 -4.68 -8.98
N ARG A 103 -0.76 -4.93 -8.18
CA ARG A 103 0.63 -4.66 -8.60
C ARG A 103 1.08 -5.56 -9.75
N ASP A 104 2.16 -5.18 -10.44
CA ASP A 104 2.65 -5.82 -11.67
C ASP A 104 2.74 -7.35 -11.60
N ILE A 105 3.38 -7.88 -10.54
CA ILE A 105 3.55 -9.33 -10.39
C ILE A 105 2.21 -10.06 -10.23
N ILE A 106 1.26 -9.48 -9.48
CA ILE A 106 -0.07 -10.06 -9.28
C ILE A 106 -0.87 -9.97 -10.57
N SER A 107 -0.87 -8.81 -11.22
CA SER A 107 -1.59 -8.61 -12.49
C SER A 107 -1.15 -9.58 -13.58
N LYS A 108 0.13 -9.92 -13.64
CA LYS A 108 0.68 -10.85 -14.63
C LYS A 108 0.43 -12.34 -14.33
N HIS A 109 0.24 -12.71 -13.07
CA HIS A 109 0.22 -14.11 -12.64
C HIS A 109 -1.12 -14.56 -12.05
N CYS A 110 -1.97 -13.64 -11.64
CA CYS A 110 -3.27 -13.94 -11.05
C CYS A 110 -4.42 -13.79 -12.05
N LEU A 111 -5.52 -14.43 -11.71
CA LEU A 111 -6.81 -14.21 -12.34
C LEU A 111 -7.55 -13.18 -11.50
N PHE A 112 -8.23 -12.25 -12.16
CA PHE A 112 -9.05 -11.25 -11.48
C PHE A 112 -10.52 -11.60 -11.67
N ASP A 113 -11.28 -11.58 -10.60
CA ASP A 113 -12.72 -11.57 -10.67
C ASP A 113 -13.21 -10.18 -11.09
N MET A 114 -14.37 -10.11 -11.69
CA MET A 114 -14.93 -8.86 -12.17
C MET A 114 -15.81 -8.21 -11.12
N ASP A 115 -16.90 -8.87 -10.76
CA ASP A 115 -17.89 -8.34 -9.84
C ASP A 115 -17.40 -8.43 -8.39
N GLY A 116 -17.43 -7.28 -7.68
CA GLY A 116 -16.88 -7.16 -6.32
C GLY A 116 -15.35 -6.95 -6.25
N VAL A 117 -14.64 -7.02 -7.38
CA VAL A 117 -13.18 -6.79 -7.46
C VAL A 117 -12.87 -5.63 -8.40
N LEU A 118 -13.13 -5.78 -9.70
CA LEU A 118 -12.90 -4.71 -10.67
C LEU A 118 -14.03 -3.70 -10.70
N CYS A 119 -15.25 -4.13 -10.45
CA CYS A 119 -16.43 -3.28 -10.29
C CYS A 119 -17.26 -3.71 -9.09
N GLU A 120 -18.24 -2.90 -8.72
CA GLU A 120 -19.18 -3.22 -7.66
C GLU A 120 -20.01 -4.46 -7.99
N ASN A 121 -20.55 -5.12 -6.95
CA ASN A 121 -21.51 -6.23 -7.12
C ASN A 121 -22.89 -5.68 -7.52
N CYS A 122 -23.57 -6.39 -8.41
CA CYS A 122 -24.98 -6.14 -8.65
C CYS A 122 -25.80 -6.45 -7.39
N GLN A 123 -26.67 -5.52 -6.99
CA GLN A 123 -27.52 -5.69 -5.82
C GLN A 123 -28.80 -6.48 -6.14
N ASP A 124 -29.26 -6.44 -7.41
CA ASP A 124 -30.48 -7.09 -7.86
C ASP A 124 -30.29 -7.57 -9.30
N ASP A 125 -29.98 -8.82 -9.47
CA ASP A 125 -29.83 -9.51 -10.75
C ASP A 125 -31.08 -10.27 -11.19
N SER A 126 -32.17 -10.16 -10.42
CA SER A 126 -33.42 -10.88 -10.67
C SER A 126 -34.15 -10.41 -11.94
N VAL A 127 -33.92 -9.16 -12.35
CA VAL A 127 -34.52 -8.55 -13.53
C VAL A 127 -33.48 -8.25 -14.59
N GLU A 128 -33.58 -8.92 -15.74
CA GLU A 128 -32.61 -8.86 -16.81
C GLU A 128 -32.31 -7.42 -17.32
N SER A 129 -33.32 -6.59 -17.48
CA SER A 129 -33.14 -5.22 -17.93
C SER A 129 -32.33 -4.38 -16.95
N LYS A 130 -32.55 -4.55 -15.64
CA LYS A 130 -31.76 -3.90 -14.57
C LYS A 130 -30.33 -4.39 -14.53
N TYR A 131 -30.14 -5.69 -14.75
CA TYR A 131 -28.80 -6.27 -14.79
C TYR A 131 -28.00 -5.76 -15.99
N LEU A 132 -28.62 -5.62 -17.18
CA LEU A 132 -27.98 -5.01 -18.36
C LEU A 132 -27.60 -3.55 -18.13
N GLU A 133 -28.50 -2.77 -17.52
CA GLU A 133 -28.20 -1.39 -17.13
C GLU A 133 -27.02 -1.33 -16.16
N PHE A 134 -27.03 -2.19 -15.13
CA PHE A 134 -25.91 -2.31 -14.19
C PHE A 134 -24.59 -2.60 -14.94
N ILE A 135 -24.53 -3.62 -15.80
CA ILE A 135 -23.30 -3.97 -16.54
C ILE A 135 -22.76 -2.76 -17.32
N ARG A 136 -23.65 -1.98 -17.93
CA ARG A 136 -23.26 -0.83 -18.73
C ARG A 136 -22.79 0.36 -17.92
N GLU A 137 -23.31 0.56 -16.72
CA GLU A 137 -23.13 1.78 -15.94
C GLU A 137 -22.27 1.61 -14.67
N VAL A 138 -22.02 0.38 -14.24
CA VAL A 138 -21.26 0.11 -13.02
C VAL A 138 -19.89 0.78 -13.04
N LYS A 139 -19.58 1.45 -11.93
CA LYS A 139 -18.29 2.12 -11.78
C LYS A 139 -17.20 1.12 -11.44
N PRO A 140 -15.98 1.33 -11.93
CA PRO A 140 -14.85 0.53 -11.50
C PRO A 140 -14.56 0.79 -10.01
N LEU A 141 -14.30 -0.28 -9.26
CA LEU A 141 -13.76 -0.21 -7.89
C LEU A 141 -12.25 -0.03 -7.95
N TYR A 142 -11.59 -0.86 -8.76
CA TYR A 142 -10.14 -0.86 -8.91
C TYR A 142 -9.77 -0.91 -10.39
N LEU A 143 -8.89 -0.01 -10.79
CA LEU A 143 -8.31 -0.01 -12.13
C LEU A 143 -6.86 -0.50 -12.03
N PRO A 144 -6.57 -1.73 -12.49
CA PRO A 144 -5.20 -2.23 -12.51
C PRO A 144 -4.30 -1.31 -13.35
N LYS A 145 -3.20 -0.85 -12.76
CA LYS A 145 -2.21 -0.05 -13.49
C LYS A 145 -1.48 -0.86 -14.57
N TYR A 146 -1.45 -2.16 -14.42
CA TYR A 146 -0.73 -3.08 -15.29
C TYR A 146 -1.72 -4.00 -16.00
N LYS A 147 -1.32 -4.48 -17.18
CA LYS A 147 -2.12 -5.44 -17.94
C LYS A 147 -2.36 -6.70 -17.11
N VAL A 148 -3.61 -7.03 -16.85
CA VAL A 148 -4.00 -8.26 -16.17
C VAL A 148 -3.91 -9.46 -17.12
N LYS A 149 -3.55 -10.63 -16.57
CA LYS A 149 -3.40 -11.85 -17.35
C LYS A 149 -4.72 -12.34 -17.91
N LYS A 150 -5.71 -12.46 -17.07
CA LYS A 150 -7.07 -12.88 -17.40
C LYS A 150 -8.06 -12.34 -16.37
N ILE A 151 -9.25 -12.08 -16.85
CA ILE A 151 -10.42 -11.80 -16.02
C ILE A 151 -11.30 -13.03 -16.07
N VAL A 152 -11.85 -13.42 -14.93
CA VAL A 152 -12.82 -14.50 -14.77
C VAL A 152 -14.07 -13.88 -14.19
N THR A 153 -15.22 -14.27 -14.70
CA THR A 153 -16.50 -13.75 -14.22
C THR A 153 -17.57 -14.82 -14.28
N ALA A 154 -18.51 -14.75 -13.37
CA ALA A 154 -19.73 -15.59 -13.38
C ALA A 154 -20.83 -15.02 -14.31
N ARG A 155 -20.59 -13.87 -14.95
CA ARG A 155 -21.55 -13.31 -15.90
C ARG A 155 -21.80 -14.29 -17.02
N MET A 156 -23.08 -14.48 -17.36
CA MET A 156 -23.47 -15.40 -18.43
C MET A 156 -22.97 -14.91 -19.79
N GLU A 157 -22.71 -15.86 -20.71
CA GLU A 157 -22.18 -15.60 -22.05
C GLU A 157 -23.04 -14.60 -22.85
N LYS A 158 -24.34 -14.57 -22.63
CA LYS A 158 -25.25 -13.61 -23.28
C LYS A 158 -24.97 -12.14 -22.97
N TYR A 159 -24.15 -11.86 -21.92
CA TYR A 159 -23.74 -10.51 -21.54
C TYR A 159 -22.28 -10.20 -21.89
N ARG A 160 -21.66 -11.03 -22.73
CA ARG A 160 -20.26 -10.87 -23.13
C ARG A 160 -20.01 -9.55 -23.79
N GLU A 161 -20.85 -9.17 -24.73
CA GLU A 161 -20.68 -7.94 -25.52
C GLU A 161 -20.63 -6.70 -24.62
N GLU A 162 -21.61 -6.54 -23.74
CA GLU A 162 -21.65 -5.43 -22.79
C GLU A 162 -20.49 -5.45 -21.80
N THR A 163 -20.08 -6.66 -21.40
CA THR A 163 -18.94 -6.82 -20.46
C THR A 163 -17.62 -6.43 -21.14
N GLU A 164 -17.40 -6.83 -22.38
CA GLU A 164 -16.21 -6.46 -23.16
C GLU A 164 -16.20 -4.96 -23.49
N GLU A 165 -17.36 -4.38 -23.80
CA GLU A 165 -17.49 -2.93 -23.97
C GLU A 165 -17.11 -2.18 -22.70
N TRP A 166 -17.58 -2.64 -21.52
CA TRP A 166 -17.23 -2.05 -20.23
C TRP A 166 -15.72 -2.13 -19.97
N LEU A 167 -15.07 -3.26 -20.26
CA LEU A 167 -13.63 -3.45 -20.08
C LEU A 167 -12.76 -2.62 -21.03
N SER A 168 -13.33 -2.09 -22.11
CA SER A 168 -12.63 -1.28 -23.12
C SER A 168 -12.56 0.22 -22.79
N ARG A 169 -13.26 0.67 -21.77
CA ARG A 169 -13.32 2.06 -21.32
C ARG A 169 -12.09 2.45 -20.51
#